data_c884f9dbbd47fe16e04843af227e096e
#
_entry.id   c884f9dbbd47fe16e04843af227e096e
#
_cell.length_a   1.000
_cell.length_b   1.000
_cell.length_c   1.000
_cell.angle_alpha   90.00
_cell.angle_beta   90.00
_cell.angle_gamma   90.00
#
_symmetry.space_group_name_H-M   'P 1'
#
loop_
_entity.id
_entity.type
_entity.pdbx_description
1 polymer ?
#
loop_
_entity_poly.entity_id
_entity_poly.type
_entity_poly.pdbx_seq_one_letter_code
_entity_poly.pdbx_strand_id
1 'polypeptide(L)'
;TALKLSEKLDRYGIKIIGTTYKSLDLAEDRGSFSTLLKENKIPYPEFGVAETPDEALVIADKLDFPILIRPSYVLGGQGMKIVINKKELEDHVKDLLEKIPNNKLLLDHYLDGAIEAEADAICDGKNVLIIGIMEHIEPCGVHSGDSNATLPPFNLGKLVMQQIIDHTNKIALSLNTVGLINIQFAIKDEVVYII
;
A
#
# COMPACT_ATOMS: atom_id res chain seq x y z
N THR A 1 15.47 -7.47 -8.43
CA THR A 1 14.02 -7.35 -8.61
C THR A 1 13.69 -6.80 -10.00
N ALA A 2 12.48 -6.99 -10.50
CA ALA A 2 12.03 -6.46 -11.79
C ALA A 2 12.17 -4.92 -11.85
N LEU A 3 11.87 -4.22 -10.75
CA LEU A 3 12.03 -2.77 -10.64
C LEU A 3 13.48 -2.31 -10.88
N LYS A 4 14.47 -2.99 -10.26
CA LYS A 4 15.90 -2.67 -10.48
C LYS A 4 16.35 -2.95 -11.91
N LEU A 5 15.71 -3.91 -12.60
CA LEU A 5 15.98 -4.17 -14.00
C LEU A 5 15.36 -3.08 -14.88
N SER A 6 14.14 -2.64 -14.59
CA SER A 6 13.45 -1.59 -15.35
C SER A 6 14.20 -0.25 -15.31
N GLU A 7 14.81 0.12 -14.18
CA GLU A 7 15.69 1.29 -14.07
C GLU A 7 16.85 1.21 -15.06
N LYS A 8 17.52 0.04 -15.12
CA LYS A 8 18.64 -0.16 -16.04
C LYS A 8 18.20 -0.10 -17.50
N LEU A 9 17.07 -0.74 -17.83
CA LEU A 9 16.53 -0.73 -19.19
C LEU A 9 16.20 0.70 -19.64
N ASP A 10 15.53 1.47 -18.78
CA ASP A 10 15.20 2.88 -19.05
C ASP A 10 16.46 3.72 -19.27
N ARG A 11 17.47 3.57 -18.40
CA ARG A 11 18.77 4.26 -18.51
C ARG A 11 19.52 3.95 -19.83
N TYR A 12 19.36 2.75 -20.37
CA TYR A 12 19.91 2.35 -21.67
C TYR A 12 18.99 2.66 -22.87
N GLY A 13 17.88 3.38 -22.64
CA GLY A 13 16.94 3.75 -23.69
C GLY A 13 16.13 2.58 -24.25
N ILE A 14 16.06 1.46 -23.55
CA ILE A 14 15.27 0.30 -23.95
C ILE A 14 13.82 0.54 -23.55
N LYS A 15 12.94 0.56 -24.55
CA LYS A 15 11.50 0.81 -24.32
C LYS A 15 10.88 -0.32 -23.49
N ILE A 16 10.33 0.04 -22.32
CA ILE A 16 9.52 -0.85 -21.48
C ILE A 16 8.11 -0.90 -22.09
N ILE A 17 7.58 -2.11 -22.29
CA ILE A 17 6.19 -2.31 -22.71
C ILE A 17 5.31 -2.18 -21.47
N GLY A 18 4.35 -1.26 -21.52
CA GLY A 18 3.44 -1.00 -20.40
C GLY A 18 3.82 0.24 -19.60
N THR A 19 3.63 0.19 -18.28
CA THR A 19 3.90 1.29 -17.36
C THR A 19 5.40 1.61 -17.30
N THR A 20 5.76 2.91 -17.37
CA THR A 20 7.15 3.37 -17.39
C THR A 20 7.87 3.13 -16.08
N TYR A 21 9.22 3.06 -16.12
CA TYR A 21 10.04 2.98 -14.90
C TYR A 21 9.71 4.12 -13.92
N LYS A 22 9.61 5.35 -14.42
CA LYS A 22 9.29 6.52 -13.59
C LYS A 22 7.97 6.36 -12.82
N SER A 23 6.95 5.79 -13.44
CA SER A 23 5.65 5.54 -12.81
C SER A 23 5.71 4.39 -11.81
N LEU A 24 6.49 3.34 -12.11
CA LEU A 24 6.74 2.23 -11.19
C LEU A 24 7.49 2.69 -9.94
N ASP A 25 8.54 3.48 -10.12
CA ASP A 25 9.36 4.03 -9.02
C ASP A 25 8.53 4.94 -8.11
N LEU A 26 7.67 5.80 -8.71
CA LEU A 26 6.76 6.66 -7.96
C LEU A 26 5.74 5.85 -7.14
N ALA A 27 5.23 4.75 -7.67
CA ALA A 27 4.28 3.89 -6.97
C ALA A 27 4.94 3.09 -5.83
N GLU A 28 6.21 2.70 -5.98
CA GLU A 28 6.96 1.94 -4.98
C GLU A 28 7.54 2.82 -3.86
N ASP A 29 7.84 4.08 -4.14
CA ASP A 29 8.34 5.01 -3.12
C ASP A 29 7.19 5.58 -2.29
N ARG A 30 7.09 5.14 -1.04
CA ARG A 30 5.97 5.51 -0.13
C ARG A 30 5.82 7.01 0.05
N GLY A 31 6.93 7.76 0.09
CA GLY A 31 6.92 9.21 0.23
C GLY A 31 6.33 9.92 -0.99
N SER A 32 6.82 9.55 -2.17
CA SER A 32 6.34 10.08 -3.45
C SER A 32 4.89 9.69 -3.71
N PHE A 33 4.53 8.43 -3.42
CA PHE A 33 3.17 7.95 -3.60
C PHE A 33 2.18 8.64 -2.65
N SER A 34 2.53 8.84 -1.38
CA SER A 34 1.69 9.59 -0.43
C SER A 34 1.48 11.04 -0.86
N THR A 35 2.48 11.66 -1.49
CA THR A 35 2.34 13.00 -2.06
C THR A 35 1.31 13.01 -3.20
N LEU A 36 1.39 12.04 -4.12
CA LEU A 36 0.39 11.85 -5.19
C LEU A 36 -1.01 11.64 -4.62
N LEU A 37 -1.17 10.81 -3.59
CA LEU A 37 -2.46 10.57 -2.94
C LEU A 37 -3.02 11.85 -2.32
N LYS A 38 -2.18 12.63 -1.64
CA LYS A 38 -2.55 13.92 -1.03
C LYS A 38 -3.00 14.93 -2.07
N GLU A 39 -2.28 15.07 -3.18
CA GLU A 39 -2.64 15.96 -4.29
C GLU A 39 -3.99 15.58 -4.91
N ASN A 40 -4.29 14.28 -4.98
CA ASN A 40 -5.56 13.76 -5.48
C ASN A 40 -6.68 13.69 -4.42
N LYS A 41 -6.40 14.13 -3.17
CA LYS A 41 -7.32 14.09 -2.02
C LYS A 41 -7.84 12.67 -1.74
N ILE A 42 -6.95 11.69 -1.85
CA ILE A 42 -7.25 10.28 -1.59
C ILE A 42 -6.73 9.94 -0.18
N PRO A 43 -7.57 9.44 0.72
CA PRO A 43 -7.15 9.04 2.06
C PRO A 43 -6.13 7.89 2.04
N TYR A 44 -5.18 7.93 2.96
CA TYR A 44 -4.25 6.87 3.26
C TYR A 44 -3.92 6.89 4.75
N PRO A 45 -3.55 5.76 5.38
CA PRO A 45 -3.16 5.73 6.78
C PRO A 45 -1.93 6.63 7.03
N GLU A 46 -1.92 7.34 8.14
CA GLU A 46 -0.71 8.06 8.57
C GLU A 46 0.43 7.06 8.77
N PHE A 47 1.64 7.46 8.40
CA PHE A 47 2.80 6.59 8.47
C PHE A 47 4.07 7.36 8.82
N GLY A 48 5.09 6.61 9.24
CA GLY A 48 6.45 7.11 9.41
C GLY A 48 7.47 6.05 9.01
N VAL A 49 8.70 6.48 8.77
CA VAL A 49 9.83 5.61 8.42
C VAL A 49 10.87 5.70 9.50
N ALA A 50 11.29 4.56 10.05
CA ALA A 50 12.32 4.44 11.07
C ALA A 50 13.50 3.58 10.59
N GLU A 51 14.71 3.97 10.94
CA GLU A 51 15.93 3.20 10.74
C GLU A 51 16.51 2.71 12.08
N THR A 52 15.99 3.23 13.19
CA THR A 52 16.40 2.89 14.55
C THR A 52 15.20 2.64 15.46
N PRO A 53 15.36 1.90 16.57
CA PRO A 53 14.30 1.73 17.56
C PRO A 53 13.82 3.05 18.17
N ASP A 54 14.73 3.99 18.42
CA ASP A 54 14.38 5.28 19.01
C ASP A 54 13.51 6.12 18.06
N GLU A 55 13.83 6.12 16.77
CA GLU A 55 12.98 6.75 15.74
C GLU A 55 11.60 6.11 15.68
N ALA A 56 11.53 4.78 15.76
CA ALA A 56 10.26 4.06 15.75
C ALA A 56 9.37 4.45 16.94
N LEU A 57 9.94 4.63 18.14
CA LEU A 57 9.22 5.09 19.33
C LEU A 57 8.68 6.52 19.14
N VAL A 58 9.48 7.43 18.60
CA VAL A 58 9.05 8.82 18.31
C VAL A 58 7.91 8.86 17.28
N ILE A 59 7.96 8.00 16.28
CA ILE A 59 6.90 7.87 15.28
C ILE A 59 5.63 7.29 15.91
N ALA A 60 5.77 6.26 16.74
CA ALA A 60 4.65 5.62 17.42
C ALA A 60 3.86 6.57 18.32
N ASP A 61 4.56 7.54 18.96
CA ASP A 61 3.92 8.58 19.77
C ASP A 61 3.03 9.54 18.97
N LYS A 62 3.20 9.59 17.64
CA LYS A 62 2.39 10.42 16.74
C LYS A 62 1.28 9.66 16.05
N LEU A 63 1.52 8.37 15.77
CA LEU A 63 0.58 7.53 15.00
C LEU A 63 -0.54 6.94 15.86
N ASP A 64 -0.36 6.85 17.17
CA ASP A 64 -1.19 6.05 18.07
C ASP A 64 -1.21 4.55 17.74
N PHE A 65 -1.54 3.72 18.73
CA PHE A 65 -1.67 2.28 18.56
C PHE A 65 -3.11 1.88 18.19
N PRO A 66 -3.28 0.78 17.45
CA PRO A 66 -2.29 -0.18 16.97
C PRO A 66 -1.50 0.30 15.75
N ILE A 67 -0.27 -0.19 15.59
CA ILE A 67 0.64 0.15 14.50
C ILE A 67 1.01 -1.10 13.72
N LEU A 68 0.97 -1.02 12.39
CA LEU A 68 1.50 -2.04 11.50
C LEU A 68 2.94 -1.72 11.14
N ILE A 69 3.87 -2.63 11.46
CA ILE A 69 5.29 -2.53 11.10
C ILE A 69 5.55 -3.35 9.85
N ARG A 70 6.20 -2.75 8.86
CA ARG A 70 6.56 -3.38 7.58
C ARG A 70 8.02 -3.08 7.23
N PRO A 71 8.88 -4.08 6.98
CA PRO A 71 10.19 -3.83 6.39
C PRO A 71 10.07 -3.34 4.94
N SER A 72 10.87 -2.35 4.53
CA SER A 72 10.72 -1.66 3.23
C SER A 72 11.08 -2.49 1.99
N TYR A 73 11.76 -3.63 2.11
CA TYR A 73 12.26 -4.39 0.96
C TYR A 73 12.06 -5.90 1.08
N VAL A 74 10.96 -6.32 1.70
CA VAL A 74 10.62 -7.74 1.81
C VAL A 74 9.46 -8.10 0.89
N LEU A 75 9.50 -9.29 0.32
CA LEU A 75 8.43 -9.86 -0.50
C LEU A 75 7.49 -10.68 0.38
N GLY A 76 6.18 -10.63 0.06
CA GLY A 76 5.20 -11.53 0.67
C GLY A 76 4.94 -11.29 2.16
N GLY A 77 4.99 -10.04 2.63
CA GLY A 77 4.60 -9.71 4.01
C GLY A 77 5.53 -10.24 5.11
N GLN A 78 6.71 -10.75 4.78
CA GLN A 78 7.66 -11.25 5.78
C GLN A 78 8.08 -10.16 6.76
N GLY A 79 7.98 -10.46 8.06
CA GLY A 79 8.33 -9.52 9.12
C GLY A 79 7.27 -8.45 9.39
N MET A 80 6.13 -8.48 8.71
CA MET A 80 4.98 -7.63 9.06
C MET A 80 4.38 -8.06 10.40
N LYS A 81 4.09 -7.09 11.25
CA LYS A 81 3.45 -7.33 12.54
C LYS A 81 2.63 -6.13 12.99
N ILE A 82 1.43 -6.40 13.49
CA ILE A 82 0.62 -5.43 14.21
C ILE A 82 1.08 -5.43 15.66
N VAL A 83 1.41 -4.26 16.20
CA VAL A 83 1.80 -4.06 17.60
C VAL A 83 0.80 -3.14 18.28
N ILE A 84 0.49 -3.44 19.54
CA ILE A 84 -0.56 -2.75 20.30
C ILE A 84 -0.02 -1.85 21.43
N ASN A 85 1.29 -1.87 21.64
CA ASN A 85 1.95 -1.05 22.67
C ASN A 85 3.43 -0.83 22.37
N LYS A 86 4.02 0.15 23.08
CA LYS A 86 5.44 0.52 22.90
C LYS A 86 6.42 -0.63 23.14
N LYS A 87 6.16 -1.50 24.10
CA LYS A 87 7.06 -2.63 24.40
C LYS A 87 7.11 -3.62 23.24
N GLU A 88 5.97 -4.00 22.70
CA GLU A 88 5.90 -4.88 21.54
C GLU A 88 6.57 -4.26 20.32
N LEU A 89 6.40 -2.95 20.13
CA LEU A 89 7.04 -2.21 19.04
C LEU A 89 8.56 -2.27 19.19
N GLU A 90 9.09 -1.91 20.37
CA GLU A 90 10.54 -1.90 20.63
C GLU A 90 11.16 -3.27 20.43
N ASP A 91 10.55 -4.32 21.00
CA ASP A 91 11.03 -5.70 20.90
C ASP A 91 11.04 -6.17 19.44
N HIS A 92 9.98 -5.87 18.68
CA HIS A 92 9.86 -6.29 17.29
C HIS A 92 10.79 -5.51 16.35
N VAL A 93 10.94 -4.21 16.56
CA VAL A 93 11.87 -3.37 15.76
C VAL A 93 13.31 -3.80 15.97
N LYS A 94 13.71 -4.10 17.21
CA LYS A 94 15.05 -4.62 17.50
C LYS A 94 15.31 -5.96 16.79
N ASP A 95 14.39 -6.91 16.91
CA ASP A 95 14.49 -8.22 16.25
C ASP A 95 14.59 -8.09 14.72
N LEU A 96 13.81 -7.19 14.11
CA LEU A 96 13.85 -6.94 12.67
C LEU A 96 15.17 -6.32 12.22
N LEU A 97 15.67 -5.29 12.91
CA LEU A 97 16.91 -4.61 12.54
C LEU A 97 18.15 -5.50 12.77
N GLU A 98 18.09 -6.42 13.73
CA GLU A 98 19.14 -7.43 13.89
C GLU A 98 19.17 -8.44 12.74
N LYS A 99 17.98 -8.88 12.27
CA LYS A 99 17.87 -9.84 11.15
C LYS A 99 18.12 -9.23 9.78
N ILE A 100 17.77 -7.96 9.62
CA ILE A 100 17.86 -7.25 8.33
C ILE A 100 18.54 -5.89 8.58
N PRO A 101 19.86 -5.86 8.77
CA PRO A 101 20.62 -4.63 9.02
C PRO A 101 20.46 -3.62 7.87
N ASN A 102 20.41 -2.35 8.20
CA ASN A 102 20.29 -1.22 7.25
C ASN A 102 18.96 -1.23 6.47
N ASN A 103 17.92 -1.90 6.95
CA ASN A 103 16.61 -1.82 6.36
C ASN A 103 15.82 -0.66 7.00
N LYS A 104 14.98 -0.01 6.19
CA LYS A 104 14.01 0.96 6.67
C LYS A 104 12.74 0.22 7.08
N LEU A 105 12.20 0.59 8.21
CA LEU A 105 10.93 0.08 8.70
C LEU A 105 9.85 1.12 8.48
N LEU A 106 8.77 0.72 7.85
CA LEU A 106 7.58 1.51 7.69
C LEU A 106 6.64 1.20 8.86
N LEU A 107 6.19 2.24 9.54
CA LEU A 107 5.19 2.16 10.60
C LEU A 107 3.93 2.86 10.09
N ASP A 108 2.85 2.11 9.92
CA ASP A 108 1.56 2.66 9.51
C ASP A 108 0.59 2.61 10.70
N HIS A 109 -0.24 3.65 10.85
CA HIS A 109 -1.41 3.56 11.70
C HIS A 109 -2.30 2.41 11.21
N TYR A 110 -2.56 1.42 12.06
CA TYR A 110 -3.36 0.26 11.69
C TYR A 110 -4.85 0.56 11.81
N LEU A 111 -5.58 0.38 10.74
CA LEU A 111 -7.03 0.60 10.70
C LEU A 111 -7.76 -0.63 11.25
N ASP A 112 -7.77 -0.80 12.57
CA ASP A 112 -8.40 -1.94 13.23
C ASP A 112 -9.88 -2.08 12.87
N GLY A 113 -10.29 -3.30 12.52
CA GLY A 113 -11.66 -3.61 12.09
C GLY A 113 -12.04 -3.04 10.73
N ALA A 114 -11.09 -2.57 9.92
CA ALA A 114 -11.36 -2.19 8.54
C ALA A 114 -11.67 -3.41 7.68
N ILE A 115 -12.53 -3.23 6.68
CA ILE A 115 -12.75 -4.20 5.60
C ILE A 115 -11.69 -3.97 4.55
N GLU A 116 -11.04 -5.04 4.08
CA GLU A 116 -10.11 -4.94 2.95
C GLU A 116 -10.81 -5.22 1.64
N ALA A 117 -10.47 -4.44 0.62
CA ALA A 117 -10.94 -4.65 -0.74
C ALA A 117 -9.83 -4.35 -1.73
N GLU A 118 -9.94 -4.88 -2.94
CA GLU A 118 -9.03 -4.56 -4.03
C GLU A 118 -9.79 -4.33 -5.33
N ALA A 119 -9.22 -3.47 -6.19
CA ALA A 119 -9.73 -3.25 -7.52
C ALA A 119 -8.68 -3.61 -8.57
N ASP A 120 -9.07 -4.43 -9.52
CA ASP A 120 -8.31 -4.72 -10.73
C ASP A 120 -8.80 -3.87 -11.89
N ALA A 121 -7.89 -3.20 -12.56
CA ALA A 121 -8.20 -2.36 -13.71
C ALA A 121 -7.18 -2.51 -14.83
N ILE A 122 -7.61 -2.15 -16.04
CA ILE A 122 -6.75 -1.96 -17.22
C ILE A 122 -6.77 -0.49 -17.60
N CYS A 123 -5.62 0.07 -17.88
CA CYS A 123 -5.47 1.45 -18.31
C CYS A 123 -4.64 1.53 -19.60
N ASP A 124 -5.01 2.42 -20.51
CA ASP A 124 -4.27 2.71 -21.74
C ASP A 124 -3.48 4.04 -21.68
N GLY A 125 -3.37 4.60 -20.48
CA GLY A 125 -2.78 5.92 -20.20
C GLY A 125 -3.77 7.08 -20.30
N LYS A 126 -5.01 6.84 -20.74
CA LYS A 126 -6.07 7.86 -20.89
C LYS A 126 -7.42 7.39 -20.34
N ASN A 127 -7.73 6.13 -20.54
CA ASN A 127 -8.98 5.52 -20.11
C ASN A 127 -8.69 4.39 -19.15
N VAL A 128 -9.54 4.23 -18.14
CA VAL A 128 -9.43 3.18 -17.15
C VAL A 128 -10.69 2.30 -17.24
N LEU A 129 -10.48 1.01 -17.37
CA LEU A 129 -11.54 0.00 -17.28
C LEU A 129 -11.33 -0.81 -16.01
N ILE A 130 -12.19 -0.63 -15.03
CA ILE A 130 -12.20 -1.47 -13.82
C ILE A 130 -12.82 -2.81 -14.19
N ILE A 131 -12.04 -3.89 -14.05
CA ILE A 131 -12.46 -5.26 -14.40
C ILE A 131 -13.30 -5.85 -13.28
N GLY A 132 -12.89 -5.58 -12.03
CA GLY A 132 -13.58 -6.08 -10.85
C GLY A 132 -13.13 -5.38 -9.59
N ILE A 133 -14.03 -5.38 -8.59
CA ILE A 133 -13.74 -4.98 -7.23
C ILE A 133 -14.05 -6.19 -6.37
N MET A 134 -13.08 -6.62 -5.56
CA MET A 134 -13.18 -7.79 -4.68
C MET A 134 -13.15 -7.33 -3.23
N GLU A 135 -13.96 -7.96 -2.39
CA GLU A 135 -13.95 -7.77 -0.94
C GLU A 135 -13.30 -8.97 -0.29
N HIS A 136 -12.32 -8.75 0.59
CA HIS A 136 -11.66 -9.81 1.33
C HIS A 136 -12.55 -10.30 2.47
N ILE A 137 -12.48 -11.61 2.75
CA ILE A 137 -13.23 -12.24 3.85
C ILE A 137 -12.42 -12.14 5.15
N GLU A 138 -11.10 -12.27 5.04
CA GLU A 138 -10.18 -12.15 6.17
C GLU A 138 -10.05 -10.69 6.63
N PRO A 139 -9.71 -10.48 7.91
CA PRO A 139 -9.49 -9.13 8.45
C PRO A 139 -8.40 -8.37 7.68
N CYS A 140 -8.55 -7.06 7.58
CA CYS A 140 -7.54 -6.18 6.98
C CYS A 140 -6.16 -6.40 7.59
N GLY A 141 -5.13 -6.48 6.72
CA GLY A 141 -3.74 -6.75 7.10
C GLY A 141 -3.32 -8.21 6.94
N VAL A 142 -4.21 -9.12 6.58
CA VAL A 142 -3.84 -10.44 6.06
C VAL A 142 -3.39 -10.26 4.61
N HIS A 143 -2.24 -10.88 4.25
CA HIS A 143 -1.73 -10.78 2.88
C HIS A 143 -2.76 -11.26 1.86
N SER A 144 -2.97 -10.49 0.78
CA SER A 144 -4.02 -10.79 -0.22
C SER A 144 -3.92 -12.18 -0.84
N GLY A 145 -2.70 -12.72 -0.98
CA GLY A 145 -2.46 -14.09 -1.45
C GLY A 145 -2.92 -15.19 -0.49
N ASP A 146 -3.18 -14.85 0.78
CA ASP A 146 -3.65 -15.75 1.83
C ASP A 146 -5.12 -15.49 2.21
N SER A 147 -5.75 -14.53 1.54
CA SER A 147 -7.14 -14.15 1.78
C SER A 147 -8.08 -14.75 0.74
N ASN A 148 -9.29 -15.13 1.20
CA ASN A 148 -10.39 -15.39 0.30
C ASN A 148 -11.08 -14.07 -0.05
N ALA A 149 -11.64 -13.99 -1.25
CA ALA A 149 -12.34 -12.79 -1.70
C ALA A 149 -13.68 -13.12 -2.34
N THR A 150 -14.60 -12.18 -2.26
CA THR A 150 -15.88 -12.25 -2.96
C THR A 150 -15.93 -11.27 -4.13
N LEU A 151 -16.42 -11.75 -5.26
CA LEU A 151 -16.67 -10.96 -6.47
C LEU A 151 -18.08 -11.28 -6.98
N PRO A 152 -19.03 -10.33 -7.00
CA PRO A 152 -18.91 -8.94 -6.53
C PRO A 152 -18.79 -8.82 -5.01
N PRO A 153 -18.38 -7.64 -4.47
CA PRO A 153 -18.37 -7.34 -3.05
C PRO A 153 -19.74 -7.55 -2.41
N PHE A 154 -19.77 -8.05 -1.17
CA PHE A 154 -20.99 -8.37 -0.47
C PHE A 154 -21.43 -7.28 0.54
N ASN A 155 -20.47 -6.73 1.31
CA ASN A 155 -20.76 -5.77 2.38
C ASN A 155 -20.52 -4.31 1.98
N LEU A 156 -19.92 -4.04 0.81
CA LEU A 156 -19.57 -2.69 0.41
C LEU A 156 -20.78 -1.92 -0.13
N GLY A 157 -21.17 -0.86 0.57
CA GLY A 157 -22.25 0.03 0.16
C GLY A 157 -21.94 0.83 -1.11
N LYS A 158 -22.97 1.37 -1.76
CA LYS A 158 -22.84 2.12 -3.03
C LYS A 158 -21.86 3.31 -2.94
N LEU A 159 -21.83 4.03 -1.82
CA LEU A 159 -20.96 5.18 -1.62
C LEU A 159 -19.48 4.74 -1.54
N VAL A 160 -19.21 3.65 -0.83
CA VAL A 160 -17.87 3.06 -0.75
C VAL A 160 -17.42 2.56 -2.12
N MET A 161 -18.27 1.84 -2.84
CA MET A 161 -18.01 1.38 -4.21
C MET A 161 -17.66 2.54 -5.14
N GLN A 162 -18.39 3.66 -5.05
CA GLN A 162 -18.10 4.84 -5.86
C GLN A 162 -16.73 5.47 -5.50
N GLN A 163 -16.38 5.54 -4.21
CA GLN A 163 -15.06 6.00 -3.78
C GLN A 163 -13.93 5.12 -4.33
N ILE A 164 -14.09 3.78 -4.27
CA ILE A 164 -13.11 2.84 -4.84
C ILE A 164 -12.92 3.10 -6.34
N ILE A 165 -14.03 3.24 -7.09
CA ILE A 165 -14.00 3.54 -8.52
C ILE A 165 -13.27 4.86 -8.79
N ASP A 166 -13.61 5.92 -8.06
CA ASP A 166 -13.03 7.25 -8.25
C ASP A 166 -11.52 7.26 -7.90
N HIS A 167 -11.15 6.60 -6.80
CA HIS A 167 -9.73 6.47 -6.39
C HIS A 167 -8.94 5.67 -7.41
N THR A 168 -9.46 4.53 -7.88
CA THR A 168 -8.83 3.70 -8.91
C THR A 168 -8.56 4.50 -10.18
N ASN A 169 -9.55 5.24 -10.68
CA ASN A 169 -9.40 6.09 -11.86
C ASN A 169 -8.33 7.17 -11.66
N LYS A 170 -8.39 7.90 -10.55
CA LYS A 170 -7.43 8.96 -10.24
C LYS A 170 -6.00 8.43 -10.15
N ILE A 171 -5.79 7.33 -9.43
CA ILE A 171 -4.45 6.73 -9.25
C ILE A 171 -3.92 6.23 -10.59
N ALA A 172 -4.69 5.44 -11.34
CA ALA A 172 -4.25 4.89 -12.61
C ALA A 172 -3.85 5.99 -13.62
N LEU A 173 -4.62 7.07 -13.69
CA LEU A 173 -4.31 8.21 -14.57
C LEU A 173 -3.12 9.03 -14.06
N SER A 174 -3.03 9.29 -12.76
CA SER A 174 -1.92 10.07 -12.17
C SER A 174 -0.58 9.34 -12.29
N LEU A 175 -0.59 8.00 -12.24
CA LEU A 175 0.58 7.16 -12.49
C LEU A 175 0.89 6.98 -13.98
N ASN A 176 0.08 7.52 -14.90
CA ASN A 176 0.18 7.23 -16.34
C ASN A 176 0.28 5.73 -16.61
N THR A 177 -0.54 4.95 -15.93
CA THR A 177 -0.53 3.48 -16.04
C THR A 177 -0.85 3.05 -17.47
N VAL A 178 -0.09 2.08 -17.97
CA VAL A 178 -0.37 1.40 -19.25
C VAL A 178 -0.32 -0.10 -18.99
N GLY A 179 -1.46 -0.76 -19.08
CA GLY A 179 -1.63 -2.18 -18.77
C GLY A 179 -2.46 -2.41 -17.51
N LEU A 180 -2.16 -3.45 -16.77
CA LEU A 180 -2.86 -3.85 -15.56
C LEU A 180 -2.41 -3.01 -14.36
N ILE A 181 -3.36 -2.73 -13.47
CA ILE A 181 -3.13 -2.15 -12.15
C ILE A 181 -4.05 -2.84 -11.14
N ASN A 182 -3.48 -3.25 -10.02
CA ASN A 182 -4.20 -3.69 -8.83
C ASN A 182 -4.00 -2.66 -7.73
N ILE A 183 -5.07 -2.28 -7.04
CA ILE A 183 -5.04 -1.32 -5.94
C ILE A 183 -5.75 -1.92 -4.75
N GLN A 184 -5.09 -1.88 -3.59
CA GLN A 184 -5.63 -2.37 -2.32
C GLN A 184 -6.16 -1.23 -1.46
N PHE A 185 -7.30 -1.47 -0.83
CA PHE A 185 -8.04 -0.50 -0.03
C PHE A 185 -8.37 -1.06 1.34
N ALA A 186 -8.32 -0.22 2.36
CA ALA A 186 -8.93 -0.46 3.65
C ALA A 186 -10.14 0.46 3.82
N ILE A 187 -11.28 -0.09 4.19
CA ILE A 187 -12.51 0.65 4.39
C ILE A 187 -12.82 0.72 5.88
N LYS A 188 -12.82 1.93 6.43
CA LYS A 188 -13.12 2.19 7.83
C LYS A 188 -14.10 3.36 7.93
N ASP A 189 -15.22 3.18 8.64
CA ASP A 189 -16.22 4.22 8.86
C ASP A 189 -16.67 4.91 7.55
N GLU A 190 -16.93 4.10 6.51
CA GLU A 190 -17.32 4.52 5.15
C GLU A 190 -16.25 5.35 4.39
N VAL A 191 -15.05 5.49 4.92
CA VAL A 191 -13.90 6.12 4.26
C VAL A 191 -13.03 5.03 3.63
N VAL A 192 -12.64 5.26 2.37
CA VAL A 192 -11.78 4.35 1.60
C VAL A 192 -10.34 4.84 1.61
N TYR A 193 -9.47 4.11 2.26
CA TYR A 193 -8.03 4.38 2.37
C TYR A 193 -7.24 3.52 1.39
N ILE A 194 -6.17 4.05 0.83
CA ILE A 194 -5.16 3.28 0.08
C ILE A 194 -4.15 2.68 1.06
N ILE A 195 -3.84 1.37 0.92
CA ILE A 195 -2.92 0.64 1.82
C ILE A 195 -1.73 0.00 1.10
#